data_ce9bc095cb3addedccc86e97f4bfc413
#
_entry.id   ce9bc095cb3addedccc86e97f4bfc413
#
_cell.length_a   1.000
_cell.length_b   1.000
_cell.length_c   1.000
_cell.angle_alpha   90.00
_cell.angle_beta   90.00
_cell.angle_gamma   90.00
#
_symmetry.space_group_name_H-M   'P 1'
#
loop_
_entity.id
_entity.type
_entity.pdbx_description
1 polymer ?
#
loop_
_entity_poly.entity_id
_entity_poly.type
_entity_poly.pdbx_seq_one_letter_code
_entity_poly.pdbx_strand_id
1 'polypeptide(L)'
;DSRELQYVIVISEKGSFSEAAKYLSVSQPALSQYVRRVEDRLGCALFLRGSQGLKLTPAGVTFVTKGRAVLSAISDLEKEMVAYRWGKKEGITVGASQFYGKYLLVPMLDVLRSTASDHHVEIIEGSSDHLEEEILKGHLDMGFFPEPIHHEDINFVPIYEEEVYFAHAAENKDAAALIKHAWDGKSLNLAPFRDLPFIMLRKGLKFHDLTQRLCREYDFFPKAIYESDNLDTVYSLVNHNYGVAFLPSTLLPVLTKK
;
A
#
# COMPACT_ATOMS: atom_id res chain seq x y z
N ASP A 1 -20.02 -8.85 19.19
CA ASP A 1 -18.86 -9.69 18.88
C ASP A 1 -18.01 -8.97 17.83
N SER A 2 -16.70 -8.80 18.11
CA SER A 2 -15.77 -8.14 17.17
C SER A 2 -15.75 -8.80 15.80
N ARG A 3 -15.90 -10.12 15.74
CA ARG A 3 -16.00 -10.88 14.48
C ARG A 3 -17.19 -10.48 13.62
N GLU A 4 -18.32 -10.12 14.22
CA GLU A 4 -19.50 -9.62 13.49
C GLU A 4 -19.18 -8.30 12.78
N LEU A 5 -18.50 -7.40 13.49
CA LEU A 5 -18.06 -6.12 12.93
C LEU A 5 -17.10 -6.34 11.77
N GLN A 6 -16.06 -7.16 11.97
CA GLN A 6 -15.07 -7.48 10.93
C GLN A 6 -15.74 -8.07 9.67
N TYR A 7 -16.64 -9.03 9.81
CA TYR A 7 -17.28 -9.69 8.67
C TYR A 7 -18.13 -8.71 7.86
N VAL A 8 -18.95 -7.89 8.51
CA VAL A 8 -19.79 -6.91 7.82
C VAL A 8 -18.95 -5.84 7.14
N ILE A 9 -17.90 -5.35 7.81
CA ILE A 9 -16.97 -4.35 7.25
C ILE A 9 -16.28 -4.91 6.00
N VAL A 10 -15.66 -6.10 6.09
CA VAL A 10 -14.96 -6.72 4.96
C VAL A 10 -15.91 -6.99 3.77
N ILE A 11 -17.15 -7.41 4.02
CA ILE A 11 -18.15 -7.59 2.96
C ILE A 11 -18.45 -6.25 2.28
N SER A 12 -18.57 -5.18 3.03
CA SER A 12 -18.82 -3.84 2.48
C SER A 12 -17.65 -3.34 1.60
N GLU A 13 -16.42 -3.61 2.00
CA GLU A 13 -15.20 -3.23 1.29
C GLU A 13 -14.99 -4.03 0.00
N LYS A 14 -15.19 -5.34 0.07
CA LYS A 14 -15.03 -6.22 -1.11
C LYS A 14 -16.22 -6.16 -2.08
N GLY A 15 -17.33 -5.55 -1.69
CA GLY A 15 -18.55 -5.41 -2.52
C GLY A 15 -19.18 -6.74 -2.94
N SER A 16 -18.75 -7.87 -2.38
CA SER A 16 -19.16 -9.22 -2.73
C SER A 16 -18.97 -10.21 -1.58
N PHE A 17 -19.98 -10.99 -1.28
CA PHE A 17 -19.87 -12.09 -0.30
C PHE A 17 -18.83 -13.14 -0.70
N SER A 18 -18.65 -13.39 -1.99
CA SER A 18 -17.69 -14.38 -2.48
C SER A 18 -16.26 -13.91 -2.30
N GLU A 19 -15.97 -12.64 -2.63
CA GLU A 19 -14.64 -12.08 -2.45
C GLU A 19 -14.30 -11.87 -0.98
N ALA A 20 -15.26 -11.42 -0.17
CA ALA A 20 -15.09 -11.32 1.28
C ALA A 20 -14.82 -12.69 1.93
N ALA A 21 -15.52 -13.74 1.50
CA ALA A 21 -15.32 -15.09 2.00
C ALA A 21 -13.91 -15.63 1.70
N LYS A 22 -13.40 -15.37 0.48
CA LYS A 22 -12.00 -15.70 0.12
C LYS A 22 -11.01 -14.95 1.02
N TYR A 23 -11.21 -13.65 1.20
CA TYR A 23 -10.35 -12.82 2.03
C TYR A 23 -10.33 -13.30 3.49
N LEU A 24 -11.49 -13.63 4.04
CA LEU A 24 -11.67 -14.11 5.42
C LEU A 24 -11.34 -15.60 5.62
N SER A 25 -10.94 -16.30 4.54
CA SER A 25 -10.67 -17.76 4.57
C SER A 25 -11.84 -18.59 5.12
N VAL A 26 -13.07 -18.20 4.77
CA VAL A 26 -14.30 -18.92 5.16
C VAL A 26 -15.11 -19.31 3.92
N SER A 27 -16.10 -20.22 4.08
CA SER A 27 -17.00 -20.51 2.97
C SER A 27 -18.05 -19.40 2.80
N GLN A 28 -18.39 -19.07 1.56
CA GLN A 28 -19.39 -18.04 1.26
C GLN A 28 -20.77 -18.35 1.90
N PRO A 29 -21.28 -19.60 1.91
CA PRO A 29 -22.51 -19.93 2.60
C PRO A 29 -22.45 -19.66 4.10
N ALA A 30 -21.33 -20.00 4.75
CA ALA A 30 -21.13 -19.76 6.18
C ALA A 30 -21.13 -18.24 6.49
N LEU A 31 -20.41 -17.44 5.69
CA LEU A 31 -20.38 -15.99 5.82
C LEU A 31 -21.77 -15.37 5.64
N SER A 32 -22.52 -15.80 4.61
CA SER A 32 -23.87 -15.32 4.33
C SER A 32 -24.86 -15.67 5.46
N GLN A 33 -24.75 -16.89 6.01
CA GLN A 33 -25.59 -17.33 7.13
C GLN A 33 -25.22 -16.55 8.42
N TYR A 34 -23.94 -16.25 8.61
CA TYR A 34 -23.48 -15.49 9.75
C TYR A 34 -24.05 -14.06 9.74
N VAL A 35 -23.93 -13.36 8.60
CA VAL A 35 -24.50 -12.01 8.45
C VAL A 35 -26.00 -12.00 8.61
N ARG A 36 -26.71 -12.99 8.06
CA ARG A 36 -28.16 -13.11 8.25
C ARG A 36 -28.57 -13.20 9.73
N ARG A 37 -27.84 -13.97 10.53
CA ARG A 37 -28.06 -14.02 11.98
C ARG A 37 -27.83 -12.66 12.66
N VAL A 38 -26.85 -11.89 12.20
CA VAL A 38 -26.62 -10.52 12.70
C VAL A 38 -27.79 -9.61 12.34
N GLU A 39 -28.26 -9.64 11.10
CA GLU A 39 -29.43 -8.89 10.62
C GLU A 39 -30.71 -9.26 11.37
N ASP A 40 -30.95 -10.56 11.56
CA ASP A 40 -32.11 -11.08 12.32
C ASP A 40 -32.10 -10.59 13.79
N ARG A 41 -30.92 -10.60 14.42
CA ARG A 41 -30.76 -10.09 15.80
C ARG A 41 -30.93 -8.57 15.90
N LEU A 42 -30.51 -7.83 14.89
CA LEU A 42 -30.63 -6.36 14.84
C LEU A 42 -32.05 -5.93 14.40
N GLY A 43 -32.84 -6.82 13.83
CA GLY A 43 -34.14 -6.53 13.27
C GLY A 43 -34.14 -5.68 12.01
N CYS A 44 -33.01 -5.56 11.34
CA CYS A 44 -32.86 -4.80 10.11
C CYS A 44 -31.78 -5.38 9.18
N ALA A 45 -32.01 -5.24 7.86
CA ALA A 45 -31.02 -5.63 6.87
C ALA A 45 -29.86 -4.62 6.83
N LEU A 46 -28.63 -5.13 6.74
CA LEU A 46 -27.42 -4.33 6.56
C LEU A 46 -27.05 -4.20 5.09
N PHE A 47 -27.45 -5.17 4.25
CA PHE A 47 -27.12 -5.19 2.83
C PHE A 47 -28.37 -5.26 1.96
N LEU A 48 -28.34 -4.52 0.85
CA LEU A 48 -29.26 -4.65 -0.27
C LEU A 48 -28.66 -5.58 -1.31
N ARG A 49 -29.37 -6.63 -1.68
CA ARG A 49 -29.01 -7.56 -2.75
C ARG A 49 -29.83 -7.19 -3.99
N GLY A 50 -29.21 -6.66 -5.02
CA GLY A 50 -29.89 -6.24 -6.24
C GLY A 50 -29.09 -6.56 -7.51
N SER A 51 -29.70 -6.33 -8.67
CA SER A 51 -29.08 -6.52 -9.99
C SER A 51 -27.85 -5.63 -10.23
N GLN A 52 -27.65 -4.59 -9.43
CA GLN A 52 -26.50 -3.67 -9.49
C GLN A 52 -25.40 -4.00 -8.46
N GLY A 53 -25.38 -5.22 -7.91
CA GLY A 53 -24.39 -5.64 -6.92
C GLY A 53 -24.85 -5.51 -5.46
N LEU A 54 -23.90 -5.66 -4.56
CA LEU A 54 -24.11 -5.56 -3.12
C LEU A 54 -23.92 -4.12 -2.67
N LYS A 55 -24.94 -3.55 -1.98
CA LYS A 55 -24.88 -2.19 -1.41
C LYS A 55 -25.28 -2.22 0.06
N LEU A 56 -24.73 -1.29 0.84
CA LEU A 56 -25.18 -1.10 2.22
C LEU A 56 -26.56 -0.43 2.27
N THR A 57 -27.38 -0.83 3.23
CA THR A 57 -28.56 -0.07 3.65
C THR A 57 -28.13 1.14 4.51
N PRO A 58 -28.99 2.12 4.81
CA PRO A 58 -28.69 3.16 5.81
C PRO A 58 -28.26 2.59 7.17
N ALA A 59 -28.89 1.48 7.61
CA ALA A 59 -28.51 0.75 8.82
C ALA A 59 -27.11 0.12 8.65
N GLY A 60 -26.82 -0.44 7.48
CA GLY A 60 -25.51 -0.99 7.14
C GLY A 60 -24.40 0.05 7.17
N VAL A 61 -24.63 1.24 6.62
CA VAL A 61 -23.68 2.36 6.69
C VAL A 61 -23.40 2.72 8.15
N THR A 62 -24.45 2.87 8.96
CA THR A 62 -24.29 3.17 10.39
C THR A 62 -23.52 2.06 11.11
N PHE A 63 -23.85 0.79 10.81
CA PHE A 63 -23.18 -0.36 11.42
C PHE A 63 -21.67 -0.40 11.08
N VAL A 64 -21.31 -0.19 9.82
CA VAL A 64 -19.91 -0.15 9.36
C VAL A 64 -19.16 1.00 10.03
N THR A 65 -19.71 2.21 9.98
CA THR A 65 -19.07 3.41 10.55
C THR A 65 -18.83 3.26 12.05
N LYS A 66 -19.85 2.85 12.80
CA LYS A 66 -19.73 2.64 14.25
C LYS A 66 -18.91 1.39 14.58
N GLY A 67 -19.00 0.37 13.75
CA GLY A 67 -18.24 -0.87 13.88
C GLY A 67 -16.72 -0.64 13.77
N ARG A 68 -16.28 0.20 12.84
CA ARG A 68 -14.86 0.61 12.73
C ARG A 68 -14.38 1.31 14.00
N ALA A 69 -15.16 2.24 14.53
CA ALA A 69 -14.82 2.93 15.77
C ALA A 69 -14.70 1.95 16.97
N VAL A 70 -15.57 0.95 17.05
CA VAL A 70 -15.48 -0.08 18.10
C VAL A 70 -14.23 -0.96 17.93
N LEU A 71 -13.93 -1.38 16.70
CA LEU A 71 -12.70 -2.17 16.43
C LEU A 71 -11.43 -1.37 16.75
N SER A 72 -11.39 -0.07 16.42
CA SER A 72 -10.31 0.82 16.82
C SER A 72 -10.17 0.87 18.34
N ALA A 73 -11.27 1.07 19.07
CA ALA A 73 -11.23 1.10 20.55
C ALA A 73 -10.78 -0.23 21.17
N ILE A 74 -11.10 -1.38 20.57
CA ILE A 74 -10.59 -2.69 21.00
C ILE A 74 -9.07 -2.75 20.77
N SER A 75 -8.60 -2.33 19.60
CA SER A 75 -7.17 -2.27 19.30
C SER A 75 -6.41 -1.35 20.25
N ASP A 76 -6.97 -0.17 20.55
CA ASP A 76 -6.38 0.78 21.51
C ASP A 76 -6.28 0.16 22.91
N LEU A 77 -7.34 -0.56 23.34
CA LEU A 77 -7.29 -1.30 24.61
C LEU A 77 -6.20 -2.37 24.61
N GLU A 78 -6.05 -3.13 23.51
CA GLU A 78 -5.01 -4.15 23.40
C GLU A 78 -3.62 -3.53 23.42
N LYS A 79 -3.40 -2.39 22.75
CA LYS A 79 -2.15 -1.60 22.80
C LYS A 79 -1.86 -1.11 24.22
N GLU A 80 -2.85 -0.56 24.91
CA GLU A 80 -2.68 -0.14 26.31
C GLU A 80 -2.30 -1.32 27.22
N MET A 81 -2.91 -2.48 27.02
CA MET A 81 -2.56 -3.68 27.80
C MET A 81 -1.14 -4.17 27.50
N VAL A 82 -0.67 -4.07 26.27
CA VAL A 82 0.72 -4.34 25.90
C VAL A 82 1.67 -3.35 26.59
N ALA A 83 1.31 -2.06 26.64
CA ALA A 83 2.09 -1.03 27.34
C ALA A 83 2.22 -1.33 28.85
N TYR A 84 1.18 -1.85 29.51
CA TYR A 84 1.27 -2.34 30.88
C TYR A 84 2.24 -3.50 31.05
N ARG A 85 2.34 -4.39 30.07
CA ARG A 85 3.24 -5.55 30.08
C ARG A 85 4.72 -5.16 29.98
N TRP A 86 5.03 -4.06 29.31
CA TRP A 86 6.38 -3.55 29.08
C TRP A 86 6.74 -2.34 29.95
N GLY A 87 5.89 -1.98 30.94
CA GLY A 87 6.15 -0.89 31.90
C GLY A 87 5.98 0.50 31.27
N LYS A 88 4.72 0.89 30.95
CA LYS A 88 4.28 2.26 30.56
C LYS A 88 5.26 3.02 29.65
N LYS A 89 5.78 2.40 28.60
CA LYS A 89 6.36 3.17 27.51
C LYS A 89 5.27 3.40 26.47
N GLU A 90 4.87 4.65 26.30
CA GLU A 90 4.01 5.05 25.19
C GLU A 90 4.72 4.63 23.90
N GLY A 91 4.15 3.64 23.19
CA GLY A 91 4.66 3.16 21.93
C GLY A 91 3.87 3.73 20.77
N ILE A 92 4.51 3.93 19.64
CA ILE A 92 3.88 4.26 18.37
C ILE A 92 4.15 3.13 17.37
N THR A 93 3.11 2.69 16.66
CA THR A 93 3.22 1.66 15.62
C THR A 93 3.19 2.32 14.26
N VAL A 94 4.28 2.16 13.51
CA VAL A 94 4.49 2.84 12.23
C VAL A 94 4.59 1.82 11.11
N GLY A 95 3.75 1.97 10.08
CA GLY A 95 3.77 1.17 8.86
C GLY A 95 4.61 1.82 7.76
N ALA A 96 5.41 1.03 7.04
CA ALA A 96 6.06 1.47 5.82
C ALA A 96 6.28 0.30 4.86
N SER A 97 6.37 0.58 3.53
CA SER A 97 6.94 -0.44 2.65
C SER A 97 8.43 -0.61 2.98
N GLN A 98 9.02 -1.77 2.64
CA GLN A 98 10.45 -2.01 2.86
C GLN A 98 11.33 -0.88 2.31
N PHE A 99 10.95 -0.34 1.16
CA PHE A 99 11.66 0.77 0.54
C PHE A 99 11.56 2.06 1.38
N TYR A 100 10.34 2.52 1.69
CA TYR A 100 10.15 3.73 2.49
C TYR A 100 10.56 3.55 3.95
N GLY A 101 10.47 2.35 4.50
CA GLY A 101 11.02 2.00 5.80
C GLY A 101 12.52 2.31 5.87
N LYS A 102 13.27 1.81 4.89
CA LYS A 102 14.73 1.98 4.83
C LYS A 102 15.17 3.41 4.50
N TYR A 103 14.55 4.04 3.51
CA TYR A 103 15.06 5.30 2.94
C TYR A 103 14.40 6.55 3.50
N LEU A 104 13.23 6.44 4.12
CA LEU A 104 12.48 7.55 4.70
C LEU A 104 12.33 7.40 6.21
N LEU A 105 11.74 6.30 6.69
CA LEU A 105 11.42 6.14 8.11
C LEU A 105 12.66 6.07 8.98
N VAL A 106 13.65 5.25 8.64
CA VAL A 106 14.88 5.11 9.46
C VAL A 106 15.62 6.46 9.61
N PRO A 107 15.85 7.27 8.56
CA PRO A 107 16.40 8.62 8.74
C PRO A 107 15.55 9.55 9.60
N MET A 108 14.21 9.43 9.54
CA MET A 108 13.31 10.21 10.40
C MET A 108 13.41 9.79 11.87
N LEU A 109 13.62 8.51 12.16
CA LEU A 109 13.83 8.03 13.54
C LEU A 109 15.09 8.61 14.18
N ASP A 110 16.13 8.89 13.41
CA ASP A 110 17.33 9.56 13.91
C ASP A 110 17.02 10.98 14.43
N VAL A 111 16.12 11.69 13.74
CA VAL A 111 15.64 13.01 14.16
C VAL A 111 14.75 12.87 15.42
N LEU A 112 13.82 11.92 15.42
CA LEU A 112 12.94 11.68 16.59
C LEU A 112 13.75 11.30 17.85
N ARG A 113 14.78 10.48 17.69
CA ARG A 113 15.67 10.06 18.78
C ARG A 113 16.40 11.22 19.44
N SER A 114 16.67 12.28 18.69
CA SER A 114 17.30 13.50 19.23
C SER A 114 16.34 14.37 20.04
N THR A 115 15.03 14.23 19.84
CA THR A 115 13.99 15.08 20.44
C THR A 115 13.14 14.36 21.49
N ALA A 116 13.05 13.01 21.41
CA ALA A 116 12.17 12.20 22.27
C ALA A 116 12.85 10.86 22.61
N SER A 117 13.65 10.84 23.66
CA SER A 117 14.63 9.77 23.95
C SER A 117 14.07 8.44 24.43
N ASP A 118 12.75 8.29 24.71
CA ASP A 118 12.25 7.11 25.46
C ASP A 118 10.98 6.46 24.88
N HIS A 119 10.57 6.81 23.64
CA HIS A 119 9.40 6.17 23.03
C HIS A 119 9.76 4.84 22.36
N HIS A 120 8.93 3.83 22.60
CA HIS A 120 9.00 2.59 21.83
C HIS A 120 8.38 2.82 20.44
N VAL A 121 9.11 2.49 19.38
CA VAL A 121 8.59 2.54 18.03
C VAL A 121 8.58 1.11 17.46
N GLU A 122 7.40 0.61 17.15
CA GLU A 122 7.21 -0.64 16.43
C GLU A 122 7.07 -0.35 14.93
N ILE A 123 7.83 -1.05 14.09
CA ILE A 123 7.80 -0.88 12.64
C ILE A 123 7.17 -2.10 12.03
N ILE A 124 6.11 -1.89 11.24
CA ILE A 124 5.45 -2.94 10.47
C ILE A 124 5.70 -2.69 8.99
N GLU A 125 6.32 -3.68 8.32
CA GLU A 125 6.56 -3.60 6.89
C GLU A 125 5.47 -4.33 6.09
N GLY A 126 5.02 -3.72 4.99
CA GLY A 126 3.98 -4.30 4.15
C GLY A 126 3.75 -3.55 2.84
N SER A 127 2.84 -4.06 2.01
CA SER A 127 2.33 -3.32 0.86
C SER A 127 1.45 -2.17 1.32
N SER A 128 1.31 -1.13 0.48
CA SER A 128 0.45 0.02 0.82
C SER A 128 -0.97 -0.39 1.16
N ASP A 129 -1.57 -1.30 0.40
CA ASP A 129 -2.94 -1.77 0.64
C ASP A 129 -3.07 -2.47 1.99
N HIS A 130 -2.09 -3.32 2.34
CA HIS A 130 -2.05 -3.97 3.65
C HIS A 130 -1.91 -2.95 4.78
N LEU A 131 -1.03 -1.97 4.62
CA LEU A 131 -0.82 -0.93 5.64
C LEU A 131 -2.05 -0.03 5.80
N GLU A 132 -2.75 0.32 4.71
CA GLU A 132 -4.02 1.03 4.77
C GLU A 132 -5.07 0.21 5.54
N GLU A 133 -5.18 -1.10 5.30
CA GLU A 133 -6.07 -1.98 6.07
C GLU A 133 -5.71 -2.02 7.57
N GLU A 134 -4.41 -2.09 7.90
CA GLU A 134 -3.96 -2.12 9.31
C GLU A 134 -4.22 -0.78 10.03
N ILE A 135 -4.11 0.37 9.34
CA ILE A 135 -4.53 1.67 9.86
C ILE A 135 -6.03 1.67 10.17
N LEU A 136 -6.86 1.20 9.25
CA LEU A 136 -8.32 1.16 9.43
C LEU A 136 -8.77 0.22 10.56
N LYS A 137 -7.99 -0.82 10.83
CA LYS A 137 -8.21 -1.73 11.98
C LYS A 137 -7.70 -1.13 13.31
N GLY A 138 -6.98 0.00 13.25
CA GLY A 138 -6.33 0.61 14.41
C GLY A 138 -5.08 -0.13 14.89
N HIS A 139 -4.49 -1.02 14.07
CA HIS A 139 -3.24 -1.71 14.39
C HIS A 139 -2.00 -0.86 14.09
N LEU A 140 -2.13 0.14 13.23
CA LEU A 140 -1.11 1.14 12.95
C LEU A 140 -1.59 2.53 13.36
N ASP A 141 -0.71 3.31 13.98
CA ASP A 141 -0.98 4.70 14.32
C ASP A 141 -0.73 5.61 13.12
N MET A 142 0.27 5.29 12.29
CA MET A 142 0.57 5.98 11.03
C MET A 142 1.25 5.07 10.03
N GLY A 143 1.27 5.50 8.76
CA GLY A 143 1.96 4.80 7.70
C GLY A 143 2.63 5.73 6.69
N PHE A 144 3.76 5.27 6.13
CA PHE A 144 4.49 5.95 5.05
C PHE A 144 4.40 5.13 3.77
N PHE A 145 3.67 5.65 2.79
CA PHE A 145 3.50 5.01 1.48
C PHE A 145 3.08 6.01 0.41
N PRO A 146 3.26 5.67 -0.88
CA PRO A 146 2.93 6.60 -1.96
C PRO A 146 1.42 6.68 -2.19
N GLU A 147 0.97 7.80 -2.78
CA GLU A 147 -0.37 7.92 -3.33
C GLU A 147 -0.59 6.98 -4.56
N PRO A 148 -1.86 6.69 -4.90
CA PRO A 148 -3.09 7.15 -4.25
C PRO A 148 -3.40 6.40 -2.96
N ILE A 149 -4.09 7.07 -2.02
CA ILE A 149 -4.70 6.43 -0.85
C ILE A 149 -6.06 5.89 -1.29
N HIS A 150 -6.33 4.61 -1.03
CA HIS A 150 -7.53 3.94 -1.55
C HIS A 150 -8.74 4.08 -0.63
N HIS A 151 -8.53 4.42 0.64
CA HIS A 151 -9.59 4.50 1.64
C HIS A 151 -9.86 5.94 2.06
N GLU A 152 -11.08 6.40 1.86
CA GLU A 152 -11.52 7.77 2.19
C GLU A 152 -11.49 8.07 3.70
N ASP A 153 -11.51 7.05 4.55
CA ASP A 153 -11.46 7.18 6.01
C ASP A 153 -10.03 7.40 6.54
N ILE A 154 -9.01 7.36 5.69
CA ILE A 154 -7.61 7.61 6.08
C ILE A 154 -7.29 9.09 5.82
N ASN A 155 -6.97 9.80 6.89
CA ASN A 155 -6.38 11.14 6.76
C ASN A 155 -4.91 11.02 6.36
N PHE A 156 -4.49 11.78 5.35
CA PHE A 156 -3.10 11.79 4.93
C PHE A 156 -2.54 13.21 4.82
N VAL A 157 -1.23 13.30 4.97
CA VAL A 157 -0.48 14.55 4.82
C VAL A 157 0.61 14.29 3.79
N PRO A 158 0.62 14.99 2.64
CA PRO A 158 1.73 14.91 1.69
C PRO A 158 3.02 15.40 2.36
N ILE A 159 4.09 14.59 2.27
CA ILE A 159 5.38 14.92 2.88
C ILE A 159 6.29 15.55 1.83
N TYR A 160 6.35 14.98 0.62
CA TYR A 160 7.12 15.51 -0.51
C TYR A 160 6.61 14.89 -1.82
N GLU A 161 6.94 15.54 -2.93
CA GLU A 161 6.74 15.00 -4.27
C GLU A 161 8.00 14.26 -4.71
N GLU A 162 7.83 13.04 -5.18
CA GLU A 162 8.93 12.19 -5.60
C GLU A 162 9.03 12.16 -7.12
N GLU A 163 10.19 12.53 -7.64
CA GLU A 163 10.48 12.39 -9.07
C GLU A 163 10.76 10.92 -9.41
N VAL A 164 10.39 10.54 -10.63
CA VAL A 164 10.61 9.19 -11.16
C VAL A 164 11.57 9.27 -12.33
N TYR A 165 12.63 8.49 -12.25
CA TYR A 165 13.70 8.48 -13.25
C TYR A 165 13.66 7.19 -14.06
N PHE A 166 13.86 7.32 -15.37
CA PHE A 166 14.16 6.18 -16.22
C PHE A 166 15.63 5.80 -16.03
N ALA A 167 15.87 4.56 -15.63
CA ALA A 167 17.17 4.05 -15.23
C ALA A 167 17.67 2.94 -16.15
N HIS A 168 18.95 3.00 -16.49
CA HIS A 168 19.66 1.95 -17.23
C HIS A 168 21.12 1.86 -16.76
N ALA A 169 21.77 0.73 -17.00
CA ALA A 169 23.20 0.58 -16.74
C ALA A 169 24.03 1.47 -17.67
N ALA A 170 25.18 1.95 -17.22
CA ALA A 170 26.09 2.75 -18.04
C ALA A 170 26.55 2.02 -19.31
N GLU A 171 26.64 0.69 -19.26
CA GLU A 171 27.02 -0.19 -20.36
C GLU A 171 25.88 -0.42 -21.37
N ASN A 172 24.64 -0.05 -21.04
CA ASN A 172 23.49 -0.21 -21.93
C ASN A 172 23.48 0.85 -23.02
N LYS A 173 24.21 0.57 -24.12
CA LYS A 173 24.38 1.51 -25.23
C LYS A 173 23.07 1.77 -25.99
N ASP A 174 22.18 0.78 -26.06
CA ASP A 174 20.89 0.91 -26.75
C ASP A 174 19.98 1.88 -26.01
N ALA A 175 19.82 1.71 -24.71
CA ALA A 175 19.06 2.65 -23.88
C ALA A 175 19.68 4.07 -23.92
N ALA A 176 21.00 4.18 -23.80
CA ALA A 176 21.70 5.46 -23.85
C ALA A 176 21.53 6.18 -25.20
N ALA A 177 21.54 5.45 -26.32
CA ALA A 177 21.30 6.02 -27.66
C ALA A 177 19.87 6.53 -27.80
N LEU A 178 18.87 5.76 -27.33
CA LEU A 178 17.45 6.15 -27.36
C LEU A 178 17.20 7.42 -26.51
N ILE A 179 17.79 7.53 -25.32
CA ILE A 179 17.64 8.71 -24.46
C ILE A 179 18.08 9.98 -25.16
N LYS A 180 19.22 9.97 -25.87
CA LYS A 180 19.73 11.15 -26.59
C LYS A 180 18.73 11.72 -27.61
N HIS A 181 17.88 10.86 -28.19
CA HIS A 181 16.88 11.27 -29.17
C HIS A 181 15.51 11.53 -28.54
N ALA A 182 15.23 10.95 -27.39
CA ALA A 182 13.94 11.00 -26.71
C ALA A 182 13.84 12.14 -25.67
N TRP A 183 14.97 12.69 -25.23
CA TRP A 183 15.04 13.78 -24.26
C TRP A 183 14.95 15.14 -24.93
N ASP A 184 13.96 15.96 -24.58
CA ASP A 184 13.75 17.32 -25.12
C ASP A 184 14.28 18.45 -24.23
N GLY A 185 14.98 18.12 -23.15
CA GLY A 185 15.48 19.07 -22.15
C GLY A 185 14.55 19.24 -20.94
N LYS A 186 13.33 18.70 -20.98
CA LYS A 186 12.34 18.77 -19.89
C LYS A 186 11.72 17.43 -19.57
N SER A 187 11.34 16.67 -20.59
CA SER A 187 10.67 15.40 -20.46
C SER A 187 11.29 14.32 -21.35
N LEU A 188 11.09 13.08 -20.99
CA LEU A 188 11.55 11.93 -21.74
C LEU A 188 10.35 11.32 -22.50
N ASN A 189 10.42 11.33 -23.84
CA ASN A 189 9.45 10.60 -24.65
C ASN A 189 9.69 9.08 -24.50
N LEU A 190 8.74 8.36 -23.92
CA LEU A 190 8.91 6.94 -23.63
C LEU A 190 8.62 6.00 -24.81
N ALA A 191 7.99 6.47 -25.89
CA ALA A 191 7.63 5.63 -27.03
C ALA A 191 8.79 4.82 -27.65
N PRO A 192 10.03 5.35 -27.77
CA PRO A 192 11.17 4.60 -28.31
C PRO A 192 11.63 3.42 -27.43
N PHE A 193 11.23 3.37 -26.18
CA PHE A 193 11.70 2.35 -25.21
C PHE A 193 10.81 1.11 -25.16
N ARG A 194 9.73 1.05 -25.96
CA ARG A 194 8.72 -0.03 -25.92
C ARG A 194 9.28 -1.45 -26.08
N ASP A 195 10.36 -1.58 -26.81
CA ASP A 195 10.96 -2.89 -27.11
C ASP A 195 12.11 -3.26 -26.17
N LEU A 196 12.47 -2.36 -25.22
CA LEU A 196 13.50 -2.66 -24.24
C LEU A 196 12.99 -3.65 -23.19
N PRO A 197 13.89 -4.47 -22.64
CA PRO A 197 13.57 -5.36 -21.53
C PRO A 197 13.37 -4.55 -20.23
N PHE A 198 12.16 -4.56 -19.69
CA PHE A 198 11.86 -3.90 -18.42
C PHE A 198 12.05 -4.80 -17.21
N ILE A 199 12.52 -4.20 -16.13
CA ILE A 199 12.55 -4.77 -14.79
C ILE A 199 11.52 -4.00 -13.97
N MET A 200 10.55 -4.69 -13.37
CA MET A 200 9.41 -4.05 -12.74
C MET A 200 9.19 -4.52 -11.30
N LEU A 201 8.48 -3.74 -10.53
CA LEU A 201 7.85 -4.27 -9.34
C LEU A 201 6.69 -5.20 -9.73
N ARG A 202 6.39 -6.16 -8.86
CA ARG A 202 5.28 -7.11 -9.06
C ARG A 202 3.94 -6.39 -9.01
N LYS A 203 2.98 -6.95 -9.78
CA LYS A 203 1.58 -6.50 -9.78
C LYS A 203 1.00 -6.46 -8.36
N GLY A 204 0.22 -5.41 -8.06
CA GLY A 204 -0.35 -5.14 -6.73
C GLY A 204 0.50 -4.19 -5.88
N LEU A 205 1.60 -3.69 -6.41
CA LEU A 205 2.39 -2.63 -5.77
C LEU A 205 2.16 -1.30 -6.52
N LYS A 206 1.93 -0.22 -5.80
CA LYS A 206 1.59 1.10 -6.39
C LYS A 206 2.61 1.58 -7.41
N PHE A 207 3.89 1.29 -7.22
CA PHE A 207 4.93 1.67 -8.18
C PHE A 207 4.90 0.84 -9.48
N HIS A 208 4.39 -0.40 -9.44
CA HIS A 208 4.08 -1.15 -10.67
C HIS A 208 3.01 -0.43 -11.47
N ASP A 209 1.92 -0.02 -10.83
CA ASP A 209 0.81 0.65 -11.51
C ASP A 209 1.21 2.03 -12.05
N LEU A 210 2.09 2.73 -11.34
CA LEU A 210 2.73 3.96 -11.82
C LEU A 210 3.53 3.69 -13.11
N THR A 211 4.39 2.67 -13.12
CA THR A 211 5.17 2.28 -14.32
C THR A 211 4.27 1.96 -15.50
N GLN A 212 3.21 1.18 -15.27
CA GLN A 212 2.22 0.86 -16.30
C GLN A 212 1.52 2.11 -16.83
N ARG A 213 1.16 3.04 -15.97
CA ARG A 213 0.50 4.29 -16.35
C ARG A 213 1.42 5.16 -17.19
N LEU A 214 2.68 5.36 -16.78
CA LEU A 214 3.67 6.13 -17.53
C LEU A 214 3.88 5.58 -18.96
N CYS A 215 4.00 4.27 -19.09
CA CYS A 215 4.16 3.66 -20.41
C CYS A 215 2.90 3.75 -21.28
N ARG A 216 1.72 3.64 -20.64
CA ARG A 216 0.42 3.75 -21.34
C ARG A 216 0.17 5.13 -21.94
N GLU A 217 0.68 6.19 -21.34
CA GLU A 217 0.63 7.55 -21.90
C GLU A 217 1.34 7.66 -23.26
N TYR A 218 2.21 6.69 -23.57
CA TYR A 218 2.93 6.57 -24.84
C TYR A 218 2.52 5.33 -25.66
N ASP A 219 1.29 4.84 -25.43
CA ASP A 219 0.65 3.76 -26.20
C ASP A 219 1.44 2.43 -26.19
N PHE A 220 2.04 2.05 -25.05
CA PHE A 220 2.64 0.72 -24.91
C PHE A 220 2.56 0.17 -23.47
N PHE A 221 2.74 -1.14 -23.38
CA PHE A 221 2.91 -1.85 -22.12
C PHE A 221 4.36 -2.34 -22.01
N PRO A 222 5.04 -2.08 -20.87
CA PRO A 222 6.41 -2.50 -20.72
C PRO A 222 6.51 -4.02 -20.70
N LYS A 223 7.47 -4.57 -21.45
CA LYS A 223 7.75 -6.01 -21.47
C LYS A 223 8.60 -6.37 -20.25
N ALA A 224 7.94 -6.74 -19.17
CA ALA A 224 8.63 -7.19 -17.96
C ALA A 224 9.33 -8.51 -18.22
N ILE A 225 10.66 -8.55 -18.02
CA ILE A 225 11.48 -9.77 -18.09
C ILE A 225 11.90 -10.22 -16.70
N TYR A 226 11.91 -9.31 -15.72
CA TYR A 226 12.12 -9.59 -14.30
C TYR A 226 11.09 -8.81 -13.49
N GLU A 227 10.57 -9.46 -12.46
CA GLU A 227 9.66 -8.85 -11.49
C GLU A 227 10.15 -9.12 -10.07
N SER A 228 10.07 -8.12 -9.20
CA SER A 228 10.48 -8.21 -7.79
C SER A 228 9.47 -7.48 -6.89
N ASP A 229 9.41 -7.84 -5.64
CA ASP A 229 8.65 -7.08 -4.63
C ASP A 229 9.48 -5.94 -4.02
N ASN A 230 10.77 -5.84 -4.38
CA ASN A 230 11.73 -4.93 -3.74
C ASN A 230 12.43 -4.04 -4.77
N LEU A 231 12.37 -2.71 -4.58
CA LEU A 231 13.01 -1.71 -5.44
C LEU A 231 14.55 -1.78 -5.40
N ASP A 232 15.16 -2.19 -4.29
CA ASP A 232 16.62 -2.39 -4.22
C ASP A 232 17.05 -3.52 -5.16
N THR A 233 16.24 -4.58 -5.28
CA THR A 233 16.49 -5.68 -6.22
C THR A 233 16.32 -5.20 -7.67
N VAL A 234 15.26 -4.42 -7.96
CA VAL A 234 15.07 -3.80 -9.29
C VAL A 234 16.28 -2.95 -9.65
N TYR A 235 16.72 -2.07 -8.74
CA TYR A 235 17.92 -1.25 -8.93
C TYR A 235 19.17 -2.11 -9.20
N SER A 236 19.39 -3.16 -8.39
CA SER A 236 20.52 -4.05 -8.57
C SER A 236 20.54 -4.72 -9.95
N LEU A 237 19.40 -5.21 -10.42
CA LEU A 237 19.26 -5.81 -11.74
C LEU A 237 19.55 -4.81 -12.87
N VAL A 238 19.06 -3.56 -12.74
CA VAL A 238 19.40 -2.48 -13.70
C VAL A 238 20.89 -2.23 -13.72
N ASN A 239 21.53 -2.10 -12.55
CA ASN A 239 22.96 -1.83 -12.43
C ASN A 239 23.84 -2.96 -13.02
N HIS A 240 23.34 -4.19 -13.07
CA HIS A 240 23.99 -5.33 -13.73
C HIS A 240 23.58 -5.51 -15.21
N ASN A 241 22.95 -4.51 -15.80
CA ASN A 241 22.55 -4.47 -17.20
C ASN A 241 21.58 -5.59 -17.64
N TYR A 242 20.70 -6.03 -16.73
CA TYR A 242 19.65 -6.99 -17.06
C TYR A 242 18.45 -6.38 -17.77
N GLY A 243 18.34 -5.05 -17.78
CA GLY A 243 17.25 -4.32 -18.42
C GLY A 243 17.18 -2.86 -17.96
N VAL A 244 16.02 -2.25 -18.18
CA VAL A 244 15.72 -0.87 -17.79
C VAL A 244 14.57 -0.85 -16.79
N ALA A 245 14.49 0.21 -15.99
CA ALA A 245 13.40 0.38 -15.02
C ALA A 245 13.08 1.85 -14.80
N PHE A 246 11.93 2.11 -14.17
CA PHE A 246 11.70 3.37 -13.48
C PHE A 246 12.11 3.23 -12.02
N LEU A 247 12.76 4.26 -11.48
CA LEU A 247 13.23 4.30 -10.10
C LEU A 247 12.88 5.63 -9.45
N PRO A 248 12.48 5.63 -8.18
CA PRO A 248 12.17 6.87 -7.45
C PRO A 248 13.43 7.65 -7.10
N SER A 249 13.31 8.98 -7.02
CA SER A 249 14.42 9.91 -6.69
C SER A 249 15.07 9.63 -5.34
N THR A 250 14.33 9.04 -4.42
CA THR A 250 14.83 8.61 -3.09
C THR A 250 16.02 7.64 -3.19
N LEU A 251 16.20 6.93 -4.32
CA LEU A 251 17.38 6.10 -4.56
C LEU A 251 18.63 6.89 -5.00
N LEU A 252 18.51 8.15 -5.44
CA LEU A 252 19.65 8.94 -5.97
C LEU A 252 20.82 9.08 -5.01
N PRO A 253 20.64 9.32 -3.69
CA PRO A 253 21.77 9.40 -2.76
C PRO A 253 22.62 8.12 -2.71
N VAL A 254 22.00 6.96 -3.05
CA VAL A 254 22.68 5.66 -3.14
C VAL A 254 23.45 5.55 -4.46
N LEU A 255 22.91 6.14 -5.54
CA LEU A 255 23.50 6.15 -6.87
C LEU A 255 24.76 7.04 -6.94
N THR A 256 24.75 8.17 -6.23
CA THR A 256 25.85 9.17 -6.26
C THR A 256 27.03 8.85 -5.35
N LYS A 257 26.93 7.84 -4.49
CA LYS A 257 28.01 7.40 -3.58
C LYS A 257 28.95 6.36 -4.20
N LYS A 258 28.80 6.04 -5.46
CA LYS A 258 29.74 5.24 -6.25
C LYS A 258 30.41 6.09 -7.32
#